data_a6b4edc95449d91300c57a99b493bdf1
#
_entry.id   a6b4edc95449d91300c57a99b493bdf1
#
_cell.length_a   1.000
_cell.length_b   1.000
_cell.length_c   1.000
_cell.angle_alpha   90.00
_cell.angle_beta   90.00
_cell.angle_gamma   90.00
#
_symmetry.space_group_name_H-M   'P 1'
#
loop_
_entity.id
_entity.type
_entity.pdbx_description
1 polymer ?
#
loop_
_entity_poly.entity_id
_entity_poly.type
_entity_poly.pdbx_seq_one_letter_code
_entity_poly.pdbx_strand_id
1 'polypeptide(L)'
;VAAVLVIVVAVALVAFFKFYKPAPGPQLPPPSGDELSLHVLDVGQGDAILIVAPGGKTVLVDASVPGSGKKILGAMGRYGVDHIDLLITTHAHADHIGGADEVIKGTKVYKVLDSKVPNTTKNYEDFLDAVEGRVENPGDNFITATPGQTFDLGSGVIVSVLAPIQPLFTKDQLRSGGNEPNANSVVTRLDYGEFSILLTGDAEAQTEERMMEQGARLEAKVLKVGHHGSKYASSADFLRQAKFKDAVISCGAENRYGHPSQEVLDRLKAAGVRVYRTDLQGEITIKTRGKEDYQITTERQAAADEISTGRKAQKDDSAKSGFIQYGDFGPAPKPSPKSKSANSR
;
A
#
# COMPACT_ATOMS: atom_id res chain seq x y z
N VAL A 1 -33.48 -30.88 32.26
CA VAL A 1 -33.70 -29.41 32.20
C VAL A 1 -32.42 -28.67 31.90
N ALA A 2 -31.30 -28.97 32.57
CA ALA A 2 -30.00 -28.29 32.31
C ALA A 2 -29.49 -28.46 30.88
N ALA A 3 -29.58 -29.67 30.29
CA ALA A 3 -29.10 -29.92 28.92
C ALA A 3 -29.91 -29.17 27.85
N VAL A 4 -31.23 -29.02 28.06
CA VAL A 4 -32.09 -28.24 27.14
C VAL A 4 -31.76 -26.77 27.19
N LEU A 5 -31.47 -26.25 28.38
CA LEU A 5 -31.08 -24.84 28.55
C LEU A 5 -29.76 -24.52 27.84
N VAL A 6 -28.77 -25.42 27.92
CA VAL A 6 -27.47 -25.25 27.22
C VAL A 6 -27.65 -25.25 25.70
N ILE A 7 -28.50 -26.12 25.17
CA ILE A 7 -28.76 -26.16 23.73
C ILE A 7 -29.47 -24.86 23.25
N VAL A 8 -30.46 -24.39 24.01
CA VAL A 8 -31.17 -23.16 23.67
C VAL A 8 -30.25 -21.93 23.69
N VAL A 9 -29.35 -21.85 24.68
CA VAL A 9 -28.36 -20.76 24.76
C VAL A 9 -27.35 -20.86 23.60
N ALA A 10 -26.89 -22.05 23.26
CA ALA A 10 -25.95 -22.26 22.14
C ALA A 10 -26.59 -21.87 20.79
N VAL A 11 -27.85 -22.26 20.56
CA VAL A 11 -28.60 -21.89 19.33
C VAL A 11 -28.85 -20.39 19.28
N ALA A 12 -29.18 -19.76 20.40
CA ALA A 12 -29.38 -18.31 20.48
C ALA A 12 -28.06 -17.54 20.21
N LEU A 13 -26.93 -18.02 20.73
CA LEU A 13 -25.60 -17.42 20.46
C LEU A 13 -25.22 -17.59 18.97
N VAL A 14 -25.42 -18.76 18.39
CA VAL A 14 -25.14 -18.98 16.95
C VAL A 14 -26.04 -18.10 16.09
N ALA A 15 -27.33 -17.96 16.42
CA ALA A 15 -28.25 -17.09 15.72
C ALA A 15 -27.84 -15.62 15.89
N PHE A 16 -27.45 -15.20 17.10
CA PHE A 16 -26.96 -13.85 17.38
C PHE A 16 -25.73 -13.54 16.53
N PHE A 17 -24.68 -14.37 16.53
CA PHE A 17 -23.48 -14.13 15.71
C PHE A 17 -23.72 -14.23 14.22
N LYS A 18 -24.71 -15.02 13.76
CA LYS A 18 -25.07 -15.13 12.34
C LYS A 18 -25.89 -13.95 11.82
N PHE A 19 -26.69 -13.30 12.68
CA PHE A 19 -27.55 -12.17 12.30
C PHE A 19 -27.15 -10.83 12.89
N TYR A 20 -26.20 -10.81 13.84
CA TYR A 20 -25.67 -9.58 14.38
C TYR A 20 -24.79 -8.91 13.32
N LYS A 21 -25.36 -7.92 12.63
CA LYS A 21 -24.57 -6.94 11.88
C LYS A 21 -24.30 -5.79 12.85
N PRO A 22 -23.04 -5.56 13.26
CA PRO A 22 -22.73 -4.36 14.04
C PRO A 22 -23.25 -3.14 13.26
N ALA A 23 -23.85 -2.21 13.96
CA ALA A 23 -24.26 -0.95 13.35
C ALA A 23 -23.05 -0.33 12.66
N PRO A 24 -23.18 0.18 11.42
CA PRO A 24 -22.08 0.92 10.80
C PRO A 24 -21.66 2.04 11.77
N GLY A 25 -20.36 2.13 12.01
CA GLY A 25 -19.80 3.23 12.80
C GLY A 25 -20.26 4.58 12.22
N PRO A 26 -20.10 5.69 12.96
CA PRO A 26 -20.49 7.00 12.45
C PRO A 26 -19.79 7.24 11.13
N GLN A 27 -20.58 7.33 10.05
CA GLN A 27 -20.06 7.68 8.73
C GLN A 27 -19.71 9.15 8.75
N LEU A 28 -18.47 9.47 8.42
CA LEU A 28 -18.10 10.83 8.13
C LEU A 28 -18.82 11.26 6.84
N PRO A 29 -19.34 12.51 6.78
CA PRO A 29 -19.91 12.99 5.53
C PRO A 29 -18.85 12.92 4.42
N PRO A 30 -19.23 12.59 3.18
CA PRO A 30 -18.32 12.62 2.06
C PRO A 30 -17.62 13.99 1.98
N PRO A 31 -16.36 14.05 1.49
CA PRO A 31 -15.62 15.31 1.38
C PRO A 31 -16.48 16.37 0.67
N SER A 32 -16.63 17.53 1.30
CA SER A 32 -17.46 18.60 0.75
C SER A 32 -16.74 19.32 -0.39
N GLY A 33 -17.28 19.20 -1.57
CA GLY A 33 -17.09 20.10 -2.70
C GLY A 33 -15.69 20.16 -3.33
N ASP A 34 -14.69 20.66 -2.63
CA ASP A 34 -13.35 20.95 -3.15
C ASP A 34 -12.21 20.31 -2.31
N GLU A 35 -12.53 19.47 -1.34
CA GLU A 35 -11.52 18.84 -0.46
C GLU A 35 -11.04 17.51 -1.01
N LEU A 36 -9.72 17.40 -1.21
CA LEU A 36 -9.00 16.14 -1.41
C LEU A 36 -8.58 15.61 -0.04
N SER A 37 -8.83 14.34 0.23
CA SER A 37 -8.33 13.66 1.42
C SER A 37 -7.52 12.42 1.06
N LEU A 38 -6.40 12.22 1.78
CA LEU A 38 -5.58 11.02 1.71
C LEU A 38 -5.47 10.43 3.11
N HIS A 39 -5.72 9.15 3.23
CA HIS A 39 -5.70 8.41 4.49
C HIS A 39 -4.65 7.32 4.40
N VAL A 40 -3.50 7.52 5.07
CA VAL A 40 -2.50 6.47 5.24
C VAL A 40 -2.95 5.63 6.42
N LEU A 41 -3.52 4.47 6.11
CA LEU A 41 -4.18 3.61 7.09
C LEU A 41 -3.13 2.93 8.00
N ASP A 42 -3.41 2.88 9.30
CA ASP A 42 -2.64 2.03 10.21
C ASP A 42 -3.02 0.57 10.01
N VAL A 43 -2.39 -0.08 9.05
CA VAL A 43 -2.61 -1.51 8.73
C VAL A 43 -1.59 -2.45 9.38
N GLY A 44 -0.73 -1.91 10.27
CA GLY A 44 0.45 -2.60 10.77
C GLY A 44 1.61 -2.49 9.75
N GLN A 45 2.30 -3.61 9.50
CA GLN A 45 3.35 -3.61 8.48
C GLN A 45 2.72 -3.64 7.09
N GLY A 46 3.21 -2.75 6.19
CA GLY A 46 2.75 -2.64 4.82
C GLY A 46 2.10 -1.29 4.50
N ASP A 47 1.63 -1.14 3.28
CA ASP A 47 1.00 0.07 2.79
C ASP A 47 -0.49 -0.15 2.45
N ALA A 48 -1.32 0.80 2.83
CA ALA A 48 -2.67 0.98 2.32
C ALA A 48 -3.04 2.47 2.42
N ILE A 49 -3.21 3.13 1.28
CA ILE A 49 -3.49 4.57 1.24
C ILE A 49 -4.78 4.79 0.45
N LEU A 50 -5.83 5.22 1.17
CA LEU A 50 -7.10 5.59 0.55
C LEU A 50 -7.10 7.07 0.20
N ILE A 51 -7.42 7.39 -1.04
CA ILE A 51 -7.50 8.75 -1.57
C ILE A 51 -8.93 9.00 -2.04
N VAL A 52 -9.51 10.11 -1.58
CA VAL A 52 -10.84 10.55 -2.00
C VAL A 52 -10.72 11.94 -2.62
N ALA A 53 -10.94 12.01 -3.92
CA ALA A 53 -10.89 13.26 -4.67
C ALA A 53 -12.16 14.11 -4.45
N PRO A 54 -12.10 15.43 -4.68
CA PRO A 54 -13.26 16.33 -4.50
C PRO A 54 -14.49 15.92 -5.29
N GLY A 55 -14.32 15.32 -6.46
CA GLY A 55 -15.40 14.81 -7.29
C GLY A 55 -15.96 13.44 -6.88
N GLY A 56 -15.48 12.87 -5.76
CA GLY A 56 -15.89 11.55 -5.27
C GLY A 56 -15.16 10.38 -5.91
N LYS A 57 -14.26 10.59 -6.88
CA LYS A 57 -13.40 9.52 -7.37
C LYS A 57 -12.41 9.07 -6.32
N THR A 58 -12.14 7.78 -6.30
CA THR A 58 -11.40 7.10 -5.25
C THR A 58 -10.21 6.32 -5.80
N VAL A 59 -9.08 6.40 -5.07
CA VAL A 59 -7.90 5.59 -5.36
C VAL A 59 -7.52 4.85 -4.09
N LEU A 60 -7.17 3.59 -4.23
CA LEU A 60 -6.46 2.84 -3.20
C LEU A 60 -5.06 2.52 -3.70
N VAL A 61 -4.05 2.88 -2.93
CA VAL A 61 -2.66 2.49 -3.20
C VAL A 61 -2.26 1.42 -2.20
N ASP A 62 -2.01 0.23 -2.72
CA ASP A 62 -1.72 -1.00 -1.98
C ASP A 62 -2.84 -1.45 -1.02
N ALA A 63 -2.74 -2.68 -0.55
CA ALA A 63 -3.73 -3.31 0.31
C ALA A 63 -3.11 -4.12 1.46
N SER A 64 -1.83 -3.83 1.79
CA SER A 64 -1.13 -4.39 2.94
C SER A 64 -1.04 -5.93 2.94
N VAL A 65 -0.83 -6.52 4.11
CA VAL A 65 -0.68 -7.97 4.31
C VAL A 65 -1.99 -8.74 4.13
N PRO A 66 -1.95 -10.06 3.88
CA PRO A 66 -3.13 -10.91 3.85
C PRO A 66 -3.99 -10.74 5.11
N GLY A 67 -5.31 -10.66 4.93
CA GLY A 67 -6.28 -10.41 6.01
C GLY A 67 -6.55 -8.93 6.28
N SER A 68 -5.82 -7.99 5.65
CA SER A 68 -6.04 -6.55 5.81
C SER A 68 -7.27 -6.03 5.07
N GLY A 69 -7.81 -6.78 4.11
CA GLY A 69 -8.93 -6.34 3.28
C GLY A 69 -10.13 -5.89 4.08
N LYS A 70 -10.49 -6.59 5.16
CA LYS A 70 -11.61 -6.19 6.04
C LYS A 70 -11.37 -4.84 6.70
N LYS A 71 -10.14 -4.55 7.15
CA LYS A 71 -9.76 -3.27 7.77
C LYS A 71 -9.85 -2.14 6.75
N ILE A 72 -9.37 -2.38 5.53
CA ILE A 72 -9.42 -1.42 4.42
C ILE A 72 -10.87 -1.14 4.00
N LEU A 73 -11.70 -2.17 3.79
CA LEU A 73 -13.13 -2.02 3.49
C LEU A 73 -13.88 -1.29 4.61
N GLY A 74 -13.52 -1.56 5.87
CA GLY A 74 -14.05 -0.81 7.03
C GLY A 74 -13.65 0.65 7.01
N ALA A 75 -12.41 0.98 6.62
CA ALA A 75 -11.96 2.36 6.44
C ALA A 75 -12.70 3.05 5.30
N MET A 76 -12.85 2.39 4.15
CA MET A 76 -13.67 2.90 3.04
C MET A 76 -15.07 3.27 3.51
N GLY A 77 -15.74 2.38 4.27
CA GLY A 77 -17.07 2.67 4.82
C GLY A 77 -17.09 3.88 5.77
N ARG A 78 -16.05 4.08 6.60
CA ARG A 78 -15.93 5.27 7.46
C ARG A 78 -15.86 6.57 6.67
N TYR A 79 -15.23 6.54 5.51
CA TYR A 79 -15.06 7.70 4.62
C TYR A 79 -16.14 7.81 3.54
N GLY A 80 -17.19 6.99 3.60
CA GLY A 80 -18.29 7.03 2.66
C GLY A 80 -17.93 6.54 1.25
N VAL A 81 -16.86 5.73 1.14
CA VAL A 81 -16.38 5.15 -0.11
C VAL A 81 -16.97 3.76 -0.30
N ASP A 82 -17.67 3.54 -1.41
CA ASP A 82 -18.34 2.29 -1.75
C ASP A 82 -17.73 1.56 -2.96
N HIS A 83 -16.78 2.19 -3.65
CA HIS A 83 -16.07 1.62 -4.80
C HIS A 83 -14.65 2.20 -4.89
N ILE A 84 -13.82 1.62 -5.77
CA ILE A 84 -12.48 2.09 -6.10
C ILE A 84 -12.41 2.35 -7.61
N ASP A 85 -12.17 3.60 -8.02
CA ASP A 85 -11.97 3.96 -9.42
C ASP A 85 -10.62 3.44 -9.93
N LEU A 86 -9.57 3.52 -9.10
CA LEU A 86 -8.23 3.07 -9.43
C LEU A 86 -7.58 2.40 -8.22
N LEU A 87 -7.31 1.11 -8.31
CA LEU A 87 -6.40 0.39 -7.41
C LEU A 87 -5.00 0.46 -8.01
N ILE A 88 -4.04 0.96 -7.25
CA ILE A 88 -2.61 0.95 -7.61
C ILE A 88 -1.93 -0.09 -6.73
N THR A 89 -1.42 -1.16 -7.33
CA THR A 89 -0.56 -2.12 -6.67
C THR A 89 0.88 -1.81 -7.02
N THR A 90 1.66 -1.35 -6.03
CA THR A 90 3.01 -0.84 -6.32
C THR A 90 3.96 -1.94 -6.76
N HIS A 91 3.92 -3.06 -6.08
CA HIS A 91 4.71 -4.25 -6.40
C HIS A 91 4.16 -5.49 -5.70
N ALA A 92 4.63 -6.68 -6.09
CA ALA A 92 4.03 -7.96 -5.76
C ALA A 92 4.45 -8.56 -4.39
N HIS A 93 4.88 -7.75 -3.42
CA HIS A 93 5.12 -8.24 -2.06
C HIS A 93 3.83 -8.34 -1.24
N ALA A 94 3.81 -9.28 -0.30
CA ALA A 94 2.62 -9.59 0.49
C ALA A 94 2.16 -8.43 1.38
N ASP A 95 3.05 -7.56 1.81
CA ASP A 95 2.73 -6.36 2.61
C ASP A 95 2.26 -5.16 1.76
N HIS A 96 2.07 -5.38 0.46
CA HIS A 96 1.47 -4.42 -0.47
C HIS A 96 0.22 -4.98 -1.16
N ILE A 97 0.25 -6.23 -1.63
CA ILE A 97 -0.88 -6.81 -2.35
C ILE A 97 -1.66 -7.86 -1.54
N GLY A 98 -1.21 -8.17 -0.32
CA GLY A 98 -1.74 -9.33 0.43
C GLY A 98 -3.24 -9.28 0.74
N GLY A 99 -3.81 -8.09 0.90
CA GLY A 99 -5.26 -7.89 1.08
C GLY A 99 -6.00 -7.48 -0.19
N ALA A 100 -5.31 -7.37 -1.34
CA ALA A 100 -5.90 -6.84 -2.56
C ALA A 100 -7.03 -7.73 -3.11
N ASP A 101 -6.88 -9.04 -3.04
CA ASP A 101 -7.92 -9.98 -3.44
C ASP A 101 -9.19 -9.84 -2.60
N GLU A 102 -9.05 -9.65 -1.27
CA GLU A 102 -10.18 -9.43 -0.36
C GLU A 102 -10.89 -8.10 -0.68
N VAL A 103 -10.12 -7.04 -0.98
CA VAL A 103 -10.66 -5.74 -1.38
C VAL A 103 -11.41 -5.86 -2.69
N ILE A 104 -10.81 -6.47 -3.74
CA ILE A 104 -11.44 -6.66 -5.05
C ILE A 104 -12.71 -7.51 -4.97
N LYS A 105 -12.73 -8.52 -4.09
CA LYS A 105 -13.91 -9.34 -3.83
C LYS A 105 -14.99 -8.61 -3.01
N GLY A 106 -14.59 -7.67 -2.16
CA GLY A 106 -15.46 -6.97 -1.21
C GLY A 106 -16.08 -5.66 -1.71
N THR A 107 -15.52 -5.07 -2.75
CA THR A 107 -16.04 -3.83 -3.37
C THR A 107 -15.83 -3.83 -4.88
N LYS A 108 -16.46 -2.89 -5.59
CA LYS A 108 -16.23 -2.72 -7.03
C LYS A 108 -14.93 -1.96 -7.26
N VAL A 109 -14.04 -2.55 -8.07
CA VAL A 109 -12.80 -1.92 -8.56
C VAL A 109 -12.92 -1.77 -10.06
N TYR A 110 -12.80 -0.52 -10.56
CA TYR A 110 -12.95 -0.24 -11.99
C TYR A 110 -11.67 -0.46 -12.76
N LYS A 111 -10.53 -0.02 -12.22
CA LYS A 111 -9.21 -0.15 -12.86
C LYS A 111 -8.16 -0.57 -11.84
N VAL A 112 -7.20 -1.34 -12.32
CA VAL A 112 -6.00 -1.74 -11.56
C VAL A 112 -4.78 -1.30 -12.34
N LEU A 113 -3.88 -0.58 -11.69
CA LEU A 113 -2.57 -0.19 -12.19
C LEU A 113 -1.50 -0.98 -11.44
N ASP A 114 -0.66 -1.72 -12.15
CA ASP A 114 0.33 -2.63 -11.56
C ASP A 114 1.65 -2.57 -12.33
N SER A 115 2.76 -2.84 -11.66
CA SER A 115 4.08 -2.94 -12.31
C SER A 115 4.16 -4.09 -13.31
N LYS A 116 3.33 -5.11 -13.11
CA LYS A 116 3.33 -6.39 -13.84
C LYS A 116 4.70 -7.09 -13.85
N VAL A 117 5.51 -6.82 -12.83
CA VAL A 117 6.71 -7.63 -12.58
C VAL A 117 6.25 -8.99 -12.06
N PRO A 118 6.56 -10.09 -12.76
CA PRO A 118 6.05 -11.41 -12.39
C PRO A 118 6.49 -11.82 -10.99
N ASN A 119 5.58 -12.45 -10.25
CA ASN A 119 5.86 -13.08 -8.96
C ASN A 119 5.17 -14.45 -8.89
N THR A 120 5.74 -15.37 -8.12
CA THR A 120 5.24 -16.75 -7.99
C THR A 120 4.63 -17.04 -6.62
N THR A 121 4.36 -15.98 -5.85
CA THR A 121 3.75 -16.13 -4.52
C THR A 121 2.25 -16.37 -4.63
N LYS A 122 1.70 -17.10 -3.66
CA LYS A 122 0.26 -17.36 -3.59
C LYS A 122 -0.57 -16.07 -3.52
N ASN A 123 -0.07 -15.05 -2.82
CA ASN A 123 -0.76 -13.74 -2.73
C ASN A 123 -0.87 -13.06 -4.11
N TYR A 124 0.15 -13.20 -4.95
CA TYR A 124 0.11 -12.65 -6.30
C TYR A 124 -0.85 -13.44 -7.21
N GLU A 125 -0.87 -14.77 -7.09
CA GLU A 125 -1.85 -15.61 -7.78
C GLU A 125 -3.28 -15.25 -7.38
N ASP A 126 -3.57 -15.16 -6.06
CA ASP A 126 -4.90 -14.80 -5.55
C ASP A 126 -5.35 -13.40 -5.99
N PHE A 127 -4.41 -12.46 -6.06
CA PHE A 127 -4.64 -11.12 -6.62
C PHE A 127 -5.00 -11.19 -8.10
N LEU A 128 -4.23 -11.91 -8.92
CA LEU A 128 -4.52 -12.06 -10.36
C LEU A 128 -5.87 -12.74 -10.61
N ASP A 129 -6.19 -13.80 -9.87
CA ASP A 129 -7.49 -14.48 -9.93
C ASP A 129 -8.65 -13.53 -9.58
N ALA A 130 -8.45 -12.67 -8.57
CA ALA A 130 -9.45 -11.68 -8.20
C ALA A 130 -9.63 -10.60 -9.29
N VAL A 131 -8.54 -10.14 -9.90
CA VAL A 131 -8.58 -9.19 -11.02
C VAL A 131 -9.32 -9.81 -12.20
N GLU A 132 -8.96 -11.03 -12.61
CA GLU A 132 -9.61 -11.72 -13.74
C GLU A 132 -11.10 -11.97 -13.47
N GLY A 133 -11.46 -12.35 -12.26
CA GLY A 133 -12.83 -12.74 -11.90
C GLY A 133 -13.76 -11.57 -11.55
N ARG A 134 -13.27 -10.37 -11.27
CA ARG A 134 -14.08 -9.27 -10.69
C ARG A 134 -13.90 -7.92 -11.36
N VAL A 135 -12.75 -7.65 -12.01
CA VAL A 135 -12.54 -6.41 -12.77
C VAL A 135 -13.20 -6.56 -14.13
N GLU A 136 -14.03 -5.62 -14.52
CA GLU A 136 -14.68 -5.64 -15.84
C GLU A 136 -13.64 -5.43 -16.95
N ASN A 137 -13.68 -6.24 -18.01
CA ASN A 137 -12.72 -6.18 -19.12
C ASN A 137 -11.26 -6.10 -18.62
N PRO A 138 -10.74 -7.11 -17.92
CA PRO A 138 -9.40 -7.03 -17.30
C PRO A 138 -8.31 -6.81 -18.34
N GLY A 139 -8.51 -7.18 -19.62
CA GLY A 139 -7.59 -6.85 -20.69
C GLY A 139 -7.33 -5.35 -20.85
N ASP A 140 -8.33 -4.51 -20.61
CA ASP A 140 -8.25 -3.05 -20.75
C ASP A 140 -8.04 -2.35 -19.40
N ASN A 141 -8.60 -2.91 -18.33
CA ASN A 141 -8.64 -2.27 -17.01
C ASN A 141 -7.58 -2.77 -16.03
N PHE A 142 -6.84 -3.82 -16.36
CA PHE A 142 -5.61 -4.22 -15.66
C PHE A 142 -4.40 -3.66 -16.42
N ILE A 143 -3.97 -2.48 -16.02
CA ILE A 143 -3.07 -1.60 -16.75
C ILE A 143 -1.64 -1.81 -16.29
N THR A 144 -0.69 -1.91 -17.22
CA THR A 144 0.74 -1.88 -16.89
C THR A 144 1.18 -0.45 -16.62
N ALA A 145 1.79 -0.21 -15.47
CA ALA A 145 2.34 1.09 -15.13
C ALA A 145 3.49 1.47 -16.05
N THR A 146 3.37 2.62 -16.69
CA THR A 146 4.38 3.17 -17.60
C THR A 146 4.57 4.65 -17.29
N PRO A 147 5.81 5.15 -17.15
CA PRO A 147 6.08 6.56 -16.92
C PRO A 147 5.41 7.46 -17.94
N GLY A 148 4.84 8.56 -17.47
CA GLY A 148 4.09 9.49 -18.30
C GLY A 148 2.59 9.20 -18.42
N GLN A 149 2.10 8.04 -18.03
CA GLN A 149 0.66 7.81 -17.91
C GLN A 149 0.06 8.72 -16.84
N THR A 150 -1.15 9.19 -17.10
CA THR A 150 -1.91 10.05 -16.17
C THR A 150 -3.33 9.54 -15.97
N PHE A 151 -3.85 9.70 -14.75
CA PHE A 151 -5.22 9.38 -14.39
C PHE A 151 -5.88 10.62 -13.82
N ASP A 152 -6.89 11.11 -14.53
CA ASP A 152 -7.69 12.27 -14.09
C ASP A 152 -8.79 11.80 -13.12
N LEU A 153 -8.69 12.27 -11.88
CA LEU A 153 -9.66 12.01 -10.83
C LEU A 153 -10.77 13.07 -10.79
N GLY A 154 -10.77 14.00 -11.73
CA GLY A 154 -11.69 15.12 -11.75
C GLY A 154 -11.27 16.27 -10.84
N SER A 155 -11.95 17.40 -10.95
CA SER A 155 -11.72 18.60 -10.12
C SER A 155 -10.27 19.11 -10.13
N GLY A 156 -9.47 18.74 -11.15
CA GLY A 156 -8.06 19.11 -11.25
C GLY A 156 -7.08 18.23 -10.45
N VAL A 157 -7.55 17.09 -9.96
CA VAL A 157 -6.68 16.10 -9.29
C VAL A 157 -6.17 15.11 -10.33
N ILE A 158 -4.84 15.04 -10.48
CA ILE A 158 -4.17 14.19 -11.47
C ILE A 158 -3.18 13.27 -10.76
N VAL A 159 -3.23 11.98 -11.07
CA VAL A 159 -2.20 11.01 -10.69
C VAL A 159 -1.33 10.72 -11.92
N SER A 160 -0.02 10.90 -11.79
CA SER A 160 0.98 10.66 -12.83
C SER A 160 1.90 9.52 -12.43
N VAL A 161 2.20 8.60 -13.34
CA VAL A 161 3.15 7.51 -13.14
C VAL A 161 4.55 7.99 -13.44
N LEU A 162 5.50 7.75 -12.52
CA LEU A 162 6.91 8.12 -12.65
C LEU A 162 7.84 6.90 -12.80
N ALA A 163 7.47 5.75 -12.23
CA ALA A 163 8.18 4.49 -12.32
C ALA A 163 7.16 3.32 -12.32
N PRO A 164 7.56 2.10 -12.74
CA PRO A 164 8.91 1.68 -13.09
C PRO A 164 9.35 2.18 -14.48
N ILE A 165 10.64 2.46 -14.62
CA ILE A 165 11.25 2.96 -15.86
C ILE A 165 11.90 1.79 -16.59
N GLN A 166 11.62 1.68 -17.90
CA GLN A 166 12.21 0.63 -18.75
C GLN A 166 13.67 0.94 -19.13
N PRO A 167 14.55 -0.09 -19.28
CA PRO A 167 14.27 -1.49 -18.92
C PRO A 167 14.11 -1.68 -17.42
N LEU A 168 13.27 -2.63 -17.02
CA LEU A 168 13.12 -2.97 -15.60
C LEU A 168 14.46 -3.41 -14.99
N PHE A 169 14.63 -3.17 -13.69
CA PHE A 169 15.77 -3.73 -12.97
C PHE A 169 15.65 -5.25 -12.90
N THR A 170 16.75 -5.93 -13.19
CA THR A 170 16.91 -7.36 -13.01
C THR A 170 17.76 -7.64 -11.79
N LYS A 171 17.70 -8.85 -11.24
CA LYS A 171 18.35 -9.23 -9.99
C LYS A 171 19.86 -8.95 -9.96
N ASP A 172 20.53 -9.10 -11.09
CA ASP A 172 21.96 -8.85 -11.26
C ASP A 172 22.34 -7.36 -11.26
N GLN A 173 21.37 -6.47 -11.45
CA GLN A 173 21.55 -5.01 -11.45
C GLN A 173 21.28 -4.39 -10.07
N LEU A 174 20.78 -5.18 -9.12
CA LEU A 174 20.42 -4.67 -7.80
C LEU A 174 21.66 -4.42 -6.95
N ARG A 175 21.64 -3.32 -6.20
CA ARG A 175 22.65 -3.05 -5.18
C ARG A 175 22.54 -4.07 -4.05
N SER A 176 23.62 -4.27 -3.30
CA SER A 176 23.63 -5.17 -2.14
C SER A 176 22.46 -4.85 -1.20
N GLY A 177 21.64 -5.84 -0.92
CA GLY A 177 20.41 -5.71 -0.13
C GLY A 177 19.20 -5.23 -0.91
N GLY A 178 19.31 -4.95 -2.22
CA GLY A 178 18.18 -4.59 -3.07
C GLY A 178 17.28 -5.77 -3.40
N ASN A 179 16.04 -5.47 -3.76
CA ASN A 179 15.01 -6.43 -4.09
C ASN A 179 14.36 -6.05 -5.43
N GLU A 180 14.22 -7.01 -6.34
CA GLU A 180 13.73 -6.76 -7.70
C GLU A 180 12.31 -6.19 -7.75
N PRO A 181 11.30 -6.74 -7.02
CA PRO A 181 10.01 -6.11 -6.95
C PRO A 181 10.04 -4.69 -6.39
N ASN A 182 10.80 -4.44 -5.32
CA ASN A 182 10.93 -3.10 -4.74
C ASN A 182 11.52 -2.10 -5.74
N ALA A 183 12.62 -2.47 -6.41
CA ALA A 183 13.29 -1.62 -7.39
C ALA A 183 12.40 -1.26 -8.59
N ASN A 184 11.40 -2.08 -8.88
CA ASN A 184 10.41 -1.88 -9.93
C ASN A 184 9.03 -1.47 -9.40
N SER A 185 8.96 -0.91 -8.19
CA SER A 185 7.72 -0.37 -7.65
C SER A 185 7.10 0.68 -8.56
N VAL A 186 5.77 0.68 -8.63
CA VAL A 186 5.05 1.80 -9.23
C VAL A 186 5.20 3.01 -8.32
N VAL A 187 5.83 4.04 -8.85
CA VAL A 187 5.93 5.35 -8.20
C VAL A 187 4.95 6.29 -8.88
N THR A 188 4.09 6.91 -8.07
CA THR A 188 3.12 7.87 -8.58
C THR A 188 3.24 9.21 -7.87
N ARG A 189 2.91 10.27 -8.61
CA ARG A 189 2.76 11.62 -8.12
C ARG A 189 1.29 12.02 -8.25
N LEU A 190 0.70 12.51 -7.18
CA LEU A 190 -0.61 13.15 -7.21
C LEU A 190 -0.43 14.66 -7.11
N ASP A 191 -1.06 15.38 -8.03
CA ASP A 191 -1.14 16.83 -8.06
C ASP A 191 -2.58 17.29 -7.86
N TYR A 192 -2.77 18.33 -7.06
CA TYR A 192 -4.02 19.09 -6.93
C TYR A 192 -3.71 20.56 -6.66
N GLY A 193 -3.84 21.40 -7.69
CA GLY A 193 -3.44 22.80 -7.61
C GLY A 193 -1.97 22.96 -7.19
N GLU A 194 -1.74 23.61 -6.05
CA GLU A 194 -0.39 23.81 -5.47
C GLU A 194 0.05 22.68 -4.54
N PHE A 195 -0.85 21.76 -4.20
CA PHE A 195 -0.53 20.58 -3.41
C PHE A 195 -0.01 19.45 -4.28
N SER A 196 0.93 18.71 -3.74
CA SER A 196 1.41 17.47 -4.37
C SER A 196 1.98 16.49 -3.36
N ILE A 197 1.81 15.22 -3.64
CA ILE A 197 2.40 14.12 -2.87
C ILE A 197 3.05 13.11 -3.82
N LEU A 198 4.19 12.58 -3.39
CA LEU A 198 4.87 11.47 -4.05
C LEU A 198 4.62 10.18 -3.27
N LEU A 199 4.12 9.15 -3.96
CA LEU A 199 3.80 7.84 -3.43
C LEU A 199 4.77 6.85 -4.05
N THR A 200 5.74 6.36 -3.27
CA THR A 200 6.92 5.67 -3.79
C THR A 200 6.86 4.15 -3.66
N GLY A 201 5.81 3.60 -3.01
CA GLY A 201 5.81 2.19 -2.67
C GLY A 201 7.09 1.82 -1.92
N ASP A 202 7.77 0.79 -2.39
CA ASP A 202 9.06 0.36 -1.84
C ASP A 202 10.26 0.69 -2.76
N ALA A 203 10.09 1.68 -3.63
CA ALA A 203 11.20 2.17 -4.46
C ALA A 203 12.43 2.49 -3.60
N GLU A 204 13.58 2.00 -4.05
CA GLU A 204 14.88 2.16 -3.39
C GLU A 204 15.75 3.18 -4.11
N ALA A 205 16.91 3.51 -3.54
CA ALA A 205 17.82 4.53 -4.03
C ALA A 205 18.16 4.40 -5.53
N GLN A 206 18.25 3.20 -6.07
CA GLN A 206 18.52 2.98 -7.50
C GLN A 206 17.35 3.40 -8.41
N THR A 207 16.11 3.25 -7.94
CA THR A 207 14.91 3.73 -8.64
C THR A 207 14.82 5.25 -8.54
N GLU A 208 15.12 5.81 -7.37
CA GLU A 208 15.20 7.26 -7.15
C GLU A 208 16.24 7.88 -8.08
N GLU A 209 17.45 7.30 -8.18
CA GLU A 209 18.52 7.74 -9.07
C GLU A 209 18.08 7.73 -10.53
N ARG A 210 17.45 6.63 -10.99
CA ARG A 210 16.96 6.52 -12.36
C ARG A 210 15.86 7.55 -12.67
N MET A 211 14.96 7.83 -11.72
CA MET A 211 13.96 8.89 -11.87
C MET A 211 14.62 10.28 -11.98
N MET A 212 15.64 10.55 -11.17
CA MET A 212 16.40 11.82 -11.23
C MET A 212 17.13 11.98 -12.57
N GLU A 213 17.81 10.93 -13.05
CA GLU A 213 18.51 10.92 -14.34
C GLU A 213 17.57 11.14 -15.53
N GLN A 214 16.35 10.65 -15.45
CA GLN A 214 15.32 10.84 -16.47
C GLN A 214 14.60 12.21 -16.36
N GLY A 215 14.98 13.04 -15.40
CA GLY A 215 14.35 14.35 -15.20
C GLY A 215 12.89 14.26 -14.74
N ALA A 216 12.51 13.21 -14.04
CA ALA A 216 11.16 13.07 -13.51
C ALA A 216 10.82 14.24 -12.57
N ARG A 217 9.56 14.68 -12.59
CA ARG A 217 9.07 15.77 -11.71
C ARG A 217 8.90 15.24 -10.28
N LEU A 218 9.96 15.33 -9.47
CA LEU A 218 10.02 14.78 -8.11
C LEU A 218 9.63 15.78 -7.02
N GLU A 219 9.73 17.09 -7.28
CA GLU A 219 9.43 18.14 -6.30
C GLU A 219 7.96 18.02 -5.84
N ALA A 220 7.74 17.79 -4.53
CA ALA A 220 6.42 17.61 -3.95
C ALA A 220 6.37 18.13 -2.50
N LYS A 221 5.17 18.48 -2.01
CA LYS A 221 4.97 18.92 -0.63
C LYS A 221 5.15 17.78 0.36
N VAL A 222 4.61 16.60 0.04
CA VAL A 222 4.58 15.42 0.92
C VAL A 222 5.25 14.23 0.23
N LEU A 223 5.95 13.42 1.01
CA LEU A 223 6.51 12.14 0.62
C LEU A 223 5.83 11.00 1.41
N LYS A 224 5.31 9.98 0.75
CA LYS A 224 5.21 8.65 1.35
C LYS A 224 6.59 8.01 1.26
N VAL A 225 7.23 7.85 2.39
CA VAL A 225 8.61 7.33 2.46
C VAL A 225 8.69 5.91 1.89
N GLY A 226 9.67 5.68 1.04
CA GLY A 226 9.86 4.39 0.39
C GLY A 226 10.22 3.28 1.37
N HIS A 227 9.77 2.08 1.07
CA HIS A 227 10.11 0.83 1.74
C HIS A 227 10.02 0.94 3.28
N HIS A 228 8.88 1.49 3.74
CA HIS A 228 8.53 1.65 5.17
C HIS A 228 9.60 2.37 6.01
N GLY A 229 10.46 3.17 5.39
CA GLY A 229 11.60 3.80 6.04
C GLY A 229 12.83 2.90 6.14
N SER A 230 13.04 2.00 5.18
CA SER A 230 14.28 1.25 5.01
C SER A 230 15.46 2.17 4.77
N LYS A 231 16.65 1.80 5.26
CA LYS A 231 17.90 2.52 4.99
C LYS A 231 18.27 2.58 3.50
N TYR A 232 17.68 1.72 2.67
CA TYR A 232 17.95 1.64 1.23
C TYR A 232 17.10 2.59 0.39
N ALA A 233 16.08 3.22 0.97
CA ALA A 233 15.20 4.18 0.32
C ALA A 233 15.40 5.60 0.84
N SER A 234 14.82 6.58 0.16
CA SER A 234 14.86 8.00 0.50
C SER A 234 16.29 8.52 0.64
N SER A 235 17.06 8.40 -0.45
CA SER A 235 18.45 8.84 -0.52
C SER A 235 18.58 10.35 -0.30
N ALA A 236 19.75 10.81 0.17
CA ALA A 236 19.98 12.23 0.43
C ALA A 236 19.83 13.10 -0.82
N ASP A 237 20.26 12.58 -1.98
CA ASP A 237 20.16 13.29 -3.25
C ASP A 237 18.71 13.43 -3.72
N PHE A 238 17.92 12.37 -3.58
CA PHE A 238 16.50 12.38 -3.85
C PHE A 238 15.75 13.38 -2.96
N LEU A 239 15.98 13.35 -1.64
CA LEU A 239 15.36 14.29 -0.71
C LEU A 239 15.74 15.74 -1.02
N ARG A 240 17.01 16.01 -1.36
CA ARG A 240 17.49 17.34 -1.72
C ARG A 240 16.84 17.86 -2.99
N GLN A 241 16.65 17.02 -4.01
CA GLN A 241 16.04 17.40 -5.28
C GLN A 241 14.53 17.60 -5.15
N ALA A 242 13.85 16.71 -4.42
CA ALA A 242 12.40 16.69 -4.30
C ALA A 242 11.83 17.74 -3.31
N LYS A 243 12.61 18.23 -2.35
CA LYS A 243 12.32 19.34 -1.43
C LYS A 243 11.01 19.19 -0.64
N PHE A 244 10.78 18.01 -0.10
CA PHE A 244 9.59 17.72 0.70
C PHE A 244 9.51 18.59 1.95
N LYS A 245 8.29 19.00 2.34
CA LYS A 245 8.00 19.64 3.65
C LYS A 245 7.69 18.59 4.71
N ASP A 246 6.92 17.58 4.33
CA ASP A 246 6.45 16.52 5.22
C ASP A 246 6.70 15.13 4.61
N ALA A 247 6.86 14.15 5.48
CA ALA A 247 7.01 12.75 5.10
C ALA A 247 6.14 11.86 5.98
N VAL A 248 5.48 10.88 5.36
CA VAL A 248 4.68 9.87 6.06
C VAL A 248 5.36 8.52 5.89
N ILE A 249 5.58 7.83 7.01
CA ILE A 249 6.10 6.46 7.07
C ILE A 249 4.98 5.54 7.50
N SER A 250 4.61 4.60 6.63
CA SER A 250 3.71 3.50 6.97
C SER A 250 4.55 2.30 7.38
N CYS A 251 4.42 1.87 8.63
CA CYS A 251 5.16 0.72 9.17
C CYS A 251 4.46 0.18 10.42
N GLY A 252 4.70 -1.08 10.74
CA GLY A 252 4.16 -1.71 11.93
C GLY A 252 5.00 -1.42 13.20
N ALA A 253 4.33 -1.31 14.35
CA ALA A 253 4.99 -1.06 15.64
C ALA A 253 5.97 -2.19 16.04
N GLU A 254 5.64 -3.43 15.68
CA GLU A 254 6.42 -4.63 16.01
C GLU A 254 7.04 -5.27 14.75
N ASN A 255 7.40 -4.43 13.75
CA ASN A 255 8.01 -4.98 12.55
C ASN A 255 9.42 -5.53 12.84
N ARG A 256 9.70 -6.71 12.30
CA ARG A 256 10.99 -7.41 12.48
C ARG A 256 12.14 -6.80 11.69
N TYR A 257 11.83 -5.91 10.73
CA TYR A 257 12.82 -5.34 9.81
C TYR A 257 13.61 -4.19 10.42
N GLY A 258 13.15 -3.62 11.53
CA GLY A 258 13.72 -2.43 12.13
C GLY A 258 13.40 -1.16 11.37
N HIS A 259 12.23 -1.12 10.72
CA HIS A 259 11.73 0.07 10.03
C HIS A 259 10.86 0.94 10.96
N PRO A 260 10.98 2.28 10.86
CA PRO A 260 11.99 2.99 10.08
C PRO A 260 13.38 2.86 10.68
N SER A 261 14.40 2.78 9.82
CA SER A 261 15.79 2.78 10.25
C SER A 261 16.23 4.16 10.74
N GLN A 262 17.22 4.22 11.65
CA GLN A 262 17.73 5.50 12.12
C GLN A 262 18.33 6.32 10.97
N GLU A 263 18.98 5.65 10.02
CA GLU A 263 19.64 6.31 8.89
C GLU A 263 18.65 7.08 8.00
N VAL A 264 17.43 6.55 7.77
CA VAL A 264 16.43 7.29 6.98
C VAL A 264 15.86 8.47 7.76
N LEU A 265 15.65 8.31 9.08
CA LEU A 265 15.18 9.41 9.93
C LEU A 265 16.22 10.53 10.02
N ASP A 266 17.49 10.18 10.09
CA ASP A 266 18.59 11.16 10.09
C ASP A 266 18.67 11.91 8.75
N ARG A 267 18.47 11.22 7.61
CA ARG A 267 18.41 11.87 6.29
C ARG A 267 17.21 12.82 6.15
N LEU A 268 16.03 12.40 6.59
CA LEU A 268 14.82 13.24 6.59
C LEU A 268 15.02 14.48 7.47
N LYS A 269 15.59 14.31 8.68
CA LYS A 269 15.94 15.40 9.59
C LYS A 269 16.95 16.35 8.97
N ALA A 270 18.02 15.84 8.36
CA ALA A 270 19.04 16.65 7.68
C ALA A 270 18.47 17.44 6.50
N ALA A 271 17.44 16.91 5.82
CA ALA A 271 16.70 17.59 4.75
C ALA A 271 15.64 18.58 5.28
N GLY A 272 15.45 18.70 6.61
CA GLY A 272 14.45 19.59 7.21
C GLY A 272 13.00 19.09 7.04
N VAL A 273 12.79 17.81 6.78
CA VAL A 273 11.48 17.22 6.53
C VAL A 273 10.83 16.81 7.86
N ARG A 274 9.60 17.22 8.07
CA ARG A 274 8.80 16.82 9.24
C ARG A 274 8.22 15.41 9.00
N VAL A 275 8.33 14.53 9.99
CA VAL A 275 7.99 13.12 9.87
C VAL A 275 6.73 12.78 10.65
N TYR A 276 5.87 11.95 10.04
CA TYR A 276 4.71 11.30 10.65
C TYR A 276 4.84 9.78 10.47
N ARG A 277 4.39 8.99 11.47
CA ARG A 277 4.60 7.54 11.48
C ARG A 277 3.34 6.81 11.95
N THR A 278 2.86 5.83 11.16
CA THR A 278 1.67 5.06 11.52
C THR A 278 1.87 4.18 12.76
N ASP A 279 3.06 3.64 12.98
CA ASP A 279 3.39 2.80 14.15
C ASP A 279 3.27 3.53 15.50
N LEU A 280 3.42 4.84 15.50
CA LEU A 280 3.32 5.67 16.70
C LEU A 280 2.00 6.45 16.73
N GLN A 281 1.56 6.97 15.58
CA GLN A 281 0.50 7.96 15.49
C GLN A 281 -0.83 7.41 14.94
N GLY A 282 -0.88 6.11 14.59
CA GLY A 282 -2.06 5.50 13.98
C GLY A 282 -2.31 5.99 12.57
N GLU A 283 -3.55 6.05 12.16
CA GLU A 283 -3.94 6.56 10.86
C GLU A 283 -3.54 8.03 10.69
N ILE A 284 -2.96 8.35 9.53
CA ILE A 284 -2.50 9.71 9.19
C ILE A 284 -3.37 10.22 8.06
N THR A 285 -4.07 11.31 8.28
CA THR A 285 -4.95 11.93 7.30
C THR A 285 -4.38 13.24 6.82
N ILE A 286 -4.30 13.42 5.50
CA ILE A 286 -3.89 14.65 4.82
C ILE A 286 -5.09 15.22 4.08
N LYS A 287 -5.40 16.49 4.30
CA LYS A 287 -6.50 17.20 3.66
C LYS A 287 -6.04 18.49 3.02
N THR A 288 -6.56 18.77 1.84
CA THR A 288 -6.23 20.00 1.10
C THR A 288 -7.36 20.42 0.16
N ARG A 289 -7.38 21.70 -0.20
CA ARG A 289 -8.25 22.25 -1.25
C ARG A 289 -7.44 22.72 -2.47
N GLY A 290 -6.29 22.11 -2.69
CA GLY A 290 -5.42 22.43 -3.82
C GLY A 290 -4.67 23.75 -3.69
N LYS A 291 -4.63 24.33 -2.49
CA LYS A 291 -3.83 25.52 -2.17
C LYS A 291 -2.47 25.13 -1.60
N GLU A 292 -1.63 26.10 -1.33
CA GLU A 292 -0.32 25.84 -0.71
C GLU A 292 -0.41 25.18 0.66
N ASP A 293 -1.43 25.55 1.44
CA ASP A 293 -1.74 25.01 2.76
C ASP A 293 -2.47 23.66 2.66
N TYR A 294 -2.10 22.76 3.53
CA TYR A 294 -2.74 21.47 3.74
C TYR A 294 -2.66 21.12 5.23
N GLN A 295 -3.54 20.26 5.67
CA GLN A 295 -3.58 19.78 7.05
C GLN A 295 -3.16 18.33 7.14
N ILE A 296 -2.30 18.01 8.12
CA ILE A 296 -2.00 16.63 8.49
C ILE A 296 -2.51 16.40 9.90
N THR A 297 -3.36 15.41 10.06
CA THR A 297 -3.89 14.97 11.35
C THR A 297 -3.55 13.52 11.60
N THR A 298 -3.39 13.14 12.85
CA THR A 298 -3.01 11.80 13.27
C THR A 298 -4.03 11.29 14.29
N GLU A 299 -4.29 9.99 14.28
CA GLU A 299 -5.22 9.35 15.21
C GLU A 299 -4.73 9.45 16.66
N ARG A 300 -3.40 9.37 16.87
CA ARG A 300 -2.73 9.47 18.16
C ARG A 300 -1.63 10.53 18.13
N GLN A 301 -1.32 11.09 19.29
CA GLN A 301 -0.14 11.94 19.45
C GLN A 301 1.07 11.08 19.80
N ALA A 302 2.25 11.48 19.36
CA ALA A 302 3.53 10.87 19.74
C ALA A 302 4.55 11.96 20.08
N ALA A 303 5.48 11.66 20.96
CA ALA A 303 6.53 12.59 21.32
C ALA A 303 7.57 12.74 20.19
N ALA A 304 8.16 13.92 20.06
CA ALA A 304 9.09 14.23 18.97
C ALA A 304 10.35 13.36 18.99
N ASP A 305 10.83 12.97 20.17
CA ASP A 305 11.95 12.06 20.35
C ASP A 305 11.60 10.63 19.91
N GLU A 306 10.38 10.15 20.19
CA GLU A 306 9.89 8.86 19.69
C GLU A 306 9.81 8.86 18.16
N ILE A 307 9.25 9.91 17.55
CA ILE A 307 9.15 10.04 16.10
C ILE A 307 10.54 10.00 15.43
N SER A 308 11.54 10.64 16.05
CA SER A 308 12.90 10.72 15.54
C SER A 308 13.78 9.51 15.87
N THR A 309 13.27 8.54 16.62
CA THR A 309 14.00 7.33 17.00
C THR A 309 13.65 6.16 16.09
N GLY A 310 14.66 5.59 15.45
CA GLY A 310 14.53 4.41 14.60
C GLY A 310 14.18 3.14 15.38
N ARG A 311 13.61 2.16 14.69
CA ARG A 311 13.37 0.83 15.23
C ARG A 311 14.64 -0.01 15.13
N LYS A 312 14.77 -0.98 16.01
CA LYS A 312 15.82 -1.99 15.92
C LYS A 312 15.25 -3.23 15.26
N ALA A 313 15.98 -3.77 14.28
CA ALA A 313 15.63 -5.08 13.73
C ALA A 313 15.64 -6.11 14.86
N GLN A 314 14.61 -6.94 14.93
CA GLN A 314 14.61 -8.05 15.86
C GLN A 314 15.66 -9.06 15.38
N LYS A 315 16.52 -9.54 16.29
CA LYS A 315 17.41 -10.67 15.96
C LYS A 315 16.55 -11.87 15.66
N ASP A 316 16.77 -12.44 14.50
CA ASP A 316 16.02 -13.63 14.06
C ASP A 316 16.43 -14.84 14.92
N ASP A 317 15.73 -15.07 16.01
CA ASP A 317 15.81 -16.30 16.79
C ASP A 317 14.95 -17.40 16.16
N SER A 318 14.39 -17.18 14.96
CA SER A 318 13.43 -18.07 14.27
C SER A 318 14.04 -19.33 13.66
N ALA A 319 15.35 -19.54 13.76
CA ALA A 319 15.93 -20.86 13.52
C ALA A 319 15.33 -21.96 14.43
N LYS A 320 14.50 -21.59 15.42
CA LYS A 320 13.80 -22.50 16.34
C LYS A 320 12.27 -22.53 16.24
N SER A 321 11.63 -21.62 15.55
CA SER A 321 10.20 -21.61 15.36
C SER A 321 9.91 -21.52 13.86
N GLY A 322 9.32 -22.54 13.24
CA GLY A 322 9.07 -22.68 11.81
C GLY A 322 8.23 -21.55 11.17
N PHE A 323 8.61 -20.32 11.39
CA PHE A 323 8.05 -19.14 10.74
C PHE A 323 8.76 -18.90 9.40
N ILE A 324 7.99 -18.93 8.34
CA ILE A 324 8.41 -18.78 6.95
C ILE A 324 8.93 -17.35 6.73
N GLN A 325 10.18 -17.23 6.31
CA GLN A 325 10.76 -15.97 5.83
C GLN A 325 10.06 -15.55 4.53
N TYR A 326 9.59 -14.32 4.42
CA TYR A 326 9.12 -13.76 3.16
C TYR A 326 10.31 -13.68 2.18
N GLY A 327 10.42 -14.68 1.29
CA GLY A 327 11.52 -14.81 0.33
C GLY A 327 11.99 -16.24 0.06
N ASP A 328 11.73 -17.19 0.97
CA ASP A 328 12.10 -18.59 0.81
C ASP A 328 10.88 -19.45 0.46
N PHE A 329 10.36 -19.29 -0.74
CA PHE A 329 9.57 -20.32 -1.38
C PHE A 329 10.49 -21.06 -2.36
N GLY A 330 10.81 -22.30 -2.01
CA GLY A 330 11.56 -23.22 -2.87
C GLY A 330 10.90 -23.39 -4.25
N PRO A 331 11.60 -24.03 -5.20
CA PRO A 331 11.12 -24.15 -6.58
C PRO A 331 9.74 -24.80 -6.63
N ALA A 332 8.88 -24.25 -7.50
CA ALA A 332 7.52 -24.70 -7.73
C ALA A 332 7.45 -26.23 -7.92
N PRO A 333 6.43 -26.92 -7.38
CA PRO A 333 6.24 -28.35 -7.60
C PRO A 333 6.08 -28.62 -9.11
N LYS A 334 6.84 -29.59 -9.62
CA LYS A 334 6.75 -30.00 -11.03
C LYS A 334 5.31 -30.45 -11.34
N PRO A 335 4.76 -30.04 -12.51
CA PRO A 335 3.43 -30.46 -12.90
C PRO A 335 3.34 -31.99 -12.94
N SER A 336 2.29 -32.53 -12.35
CA SER A 336 1.99 -33.98 -12.40
C SER A 336 1.79 -34.43 -13.84
N PRO A 337 2.30 -35.61 -14.25
CA PRO A 337 2.15 -36.10 -15.60
C PRO A 337 0.66 -36.31 -15.93
N LYS A 338 0.21 -35.68 -17.03
CA LYS A 338 -1.14 -35.91 -17.56
C LYS A 338 -1.36 -37.39 -17.81
N SER A 339 -2.36 -37.99 -17.17
CA SER A 339 -2.82 -39.33 -17.44
C SER A 339 -3.22 -39.44 -18.91
N LYS A 340 -2.53 -40.29 -19.65
CA LYS A 340 -2.95 -40.64 -21.02
C LYS A 340 -4.28 -41.39 -20.90
N SER A 341 -5.34 -40.77 -21.41
CA SER A 341 -6.59 -41.46 -21.67
C SER A 341 -6.33 -42.52 -22.74
N ALA A 342 -6.45 -43.77 -22.36
CA ALA A 342 -6.44 -44.89 -23.31
C ALA A 342 -7.74 -44.83 -24.13
N ASN A 343 -7.58 -44.48 -25.40
CA ASN A 343 -8.58 -44.77 -26.42
C ASN A 343 -8.43 -46.23 -26.81
N SER A 344 -9.39 -47.06 -26.51
CA SER A 344 -9.55 -48.38 -27.10
C SER A 344 -10.99 -48.55 -27.60
N ARG A 345 -11.07 -48.60 -28.89
CA ARG A 345 -12.10 -49.17 -29.78
C ARG A 345 -13.49 -48.51 -29.79
#